data_062347aeae5c3dbec9e3ea6a7d8b1df8
#
_entry.id   062347aeae5c3dbec9e3ea6a7d8b1df8
#
_cell.length_a   1.000
_cell.length_b   1.000
_cell.length_c   1.000
_cell.angle_alpha   90.00
_cell.angle_beta   90.00
_cell.angle_gamma   90.00
#
_symmetry.space_group_name_H-M   'P 1'
#
loop_
_entity.id
_entity.type
_entity.pdbx_description
1 polymer ?
#
loop_
_entity_poly.entity_id
_entity_poly.type
_entity_poly.pdbx_seq_one_letter_code
_entity_poly.pdbx_strand_id
1 'polypeptide(L)'
;MKKNIALTLFFATVVFATYGQNYPVDYFIAPLDPPLTITGTFGEIRDNHFHSGIDISTDEEEGLPVMASADGYVSRIKISPDGYGKALYITHPNGFVTVYGHFQKFTAAINSYVRKLQYERQVFELDINPKPNEFIVRQRDVIGYSGSTGSAQAPHVHFEIRDEKTEEPINPLLFGLSVKDSFVPILKYVRIFPLRENGIVNTTDTAETYELRTGQDGYSLNTSETPLVYGNIGFGFSAYDYQDSAFAELGIYSSELYVDGKLTFTTKYDRFNFNDTRFVNAHIDYRYKIQEGNNIERCHKLPGDQLKFYSTELQTGYTNFDIDESHLIKIVVKDFSGNSAQIDFRVIAKSSLREKVYQPQPNNSVLVTAEKGVALHKPKIDIAIPPNAVYENFYYSEEEFKSVYLSDLFRVGDIYEPLQLPVLISIKPNKEIDDSIKLKAIIAKIDEDGILTSIGGLWNDKLLTAKTKEFGTFAITLDTVPPTIEKYYVPADMNTMYGGFVQIRIQDELSNISNYSGRIDGKWHLFEYDKKNNMIIADVQSMDVNLTHQIEVTATDERGNTRVWKSTFYY
;
A
#
# COMPACT_ATOMS: atom_id res chain seq x y z
N MET A 1 66.55 -18.28 -44.35
CA MET A 1 65.70 -18.94 -43.27
C MET A 1 64.74 -17.92 -42.68
N LYS A 2 63.48 -17.94 -43.13
CA LYS A 2 62.41 -17.05 -42.59
C LYS A 2 61.69 -17.87 -41.54
N LYS A 3 61.69 -17.42 -40.31
CA LYS A 3 60.89 -17.99 -39.21
C LYS A 3 59.48 -17.36 -39.19
N ASN A 4 58.48 -18.17 -39.48
CA ASN A 4 57.11 -17.81 -39.33
C ASN A 4 56.74 -17.98 -37.83
N ILE A 5 56.34 -16.91 -37.14
CA ILE A 5 55.74 -16.93 -35.80
C ILE A 5 54.22 -16.96 -35.99
N ALA A 6 53.59 -18.09 -35.65
CA ALA A 6 52.15 -18.21 -35.59
C ALA A 6 51.67 -17.65 -34.26
N LEU A 7 50.90 -16.58 -34.31
CA LEU A 7 50.23 -15.98 -33.15
C LEU A 7 48.88 -16.68 -32.94
N THR A 8 48.80 -17.55 -31.95
CA THR A 8 47.55 -18.20 -31.54
C THR A 8 46.76 -17.26 -30.63
N LEU A 9 45.67 -16.67 -31.14
CA LEU A 9 44.72 -15.93 -30.33
C LEU A 9 43.85 -16.92 -29.53
N PHE A 10 44.00 -16.89 -28.21
CA PHE A 10 43.10 -17.56 -27.30
C PHE A 10 41.87 -16.65 -27.08
N PHE A 11 40.73 -17.02 -27.64
CA PHE A 11 39.45 -16.42 -27.28
C PHE A 11 38.99 -17.04 -25.95
N ALA A 12 39.15 -16.31 -24.84
CA ALA A 12 38.50 -16.64 -23.59
C ALA A 12 37.02 -16.24 -23.68
N THR A 13 36.14 -17.18 -23.88
CA THR A 13 34.69 -17.00 -23.69
C THR A 13 34.43 -16.87 -22.23
N VAL A 14 34.22 -15.64 -21.75
CA VAL A 14 33.68 -15.39 -20.40
C VAL A 14 32.19 -15.72 -20.47
N VAL A 15 31.83 -16.89 -19.94
CA VAL A 15 30.44 -17.25 -19.69
C VAL A 15 30.00 -16.47 -18.44
N PHE A 16 29.29 -15.39 -18.63
CA PHE A 16 28.56 -14.76 -17.53
C PHE A 16 27.45 -15.73 -17.13
N ALA A 17 27.65 -16.45 -16.05
CA ALA A 17 26.56 -17.13 -15.37
C ALA A 17 25.67 -16.06 -14.74
N THR A 18 24.57 -15.72 -15.42
CA THR A 18 23.45 -15.04 -14.77
C THR A 18 22.87 -16.01 -13.76
N TYR A 19 23.17 -15.80 -12.49
CA TYR A 19 22.45 -16.46 -11.40
C TYR A 19 21.03 -15.89 -11.38
N GLY A 20 20.16 -16.37 -12.26
CA GLY A 20 18.72 -16.25 -12.05
C GLY A 20 18.38 -17.02 -10.77
N GLN A 21 17.72 -16.41 -9.81
CA GLN A 21 17.19 -17.14 -8.66
C GLN A 21 16.19 -18.17 -9.19
N ASN A 22 16.57 -19.46 -9.20
CA ASN A 22 15.67 -20.55 -9.57
C ASN A 22 14.80 -20.88 -8.36
N TYR A 23 13.55 -20.43 -8.36
CA TYR A 23 12.55 -20.84 -7.38
C TYR A 23 12.04 -22.27 -7.68
N PRO A 24 11.70 -23.09 -6.67
CA PRO A 24 11.22 -24.45 -6.87
C PRO A 24 9.78 -24.45 -7.43
N VAL A 25 9.63 -24.73 -8.72
CA VAL A 25 8.33 -24.61 -9.44
C VAL A 25 7.32 -25.73 -9.11
N ASP A 26 7.73 -26.87 -8.55
CA ASP A 26 6.84 -28.00 -8.25
C ASP A 26 6.67 -28.26 -6.74
N TYR A 27 7.14 -27.34 -5.91
CA TYR A 27 7.13 -27.55 -4.45
C TYR A 27 5.83 -27.07 -3.80
N PHE A 28 5.27 -25.95 -4.25
CA PHE A 28 4.05 -25.36 -3.72
C PHE A 28 2.85 -25.65 -4.62
N ILE A 29 1.72 -25.97 -4.02
CA ILE A 29 0.43 -26.00 -4.70
C ILE A 29 -0.37 -24.75 -4.37
N ALA A 30 -1.39 -24.49 -5.16
CA ALA A 30 -2.36 -23.45 -4.87
C ALA A 30 -3.11 -23.71 -3.56
N PRO A 31 -3.42 -22.65 -2.77
CA PRO A 31 -4.15 -22.80 -1.51
C PRO A 31 -5.66 -23.07 -1.71
N LEU A 32 -6.19 -22.89 -2.92
CA LEU A 32 -7.54 -23.24 -3.35
C LEU A 32 -7.49 -24.23 -4.50
N ASP A 33 -8.58 -24.95 -4.74
CA ASP A 33 -8.68 -25.87 -5.88
C ASP A 33 -8.68 -25.11 -7.21
N PRO A 34 -7.93 -25.59 -8.26
CA PRO A 34 -7.93 -24.98 -9.58
C PRO A 34 -9.29 -25.11 -10.30
N PRO A 35 -9.59 -24.21 -11.28
CA PRO A 35 -8.72 -23.17 -11.81
C PRO A 35 -8.64 -21.94 -10.90
N LEU A 36 -7.46 -21.32 -10.81
CA LEU A 36 -7.26 -20.10 -10.03
C LEU A 36 -7.72 -18.89 -10.82
N THR A 37 -8.56 -18.07 -10.20
CA THR A 37 -8.93 -16.74 -10.66
C THR A 37 -8.24 -15.73 -9.76
N ILE A 38 -7.35 -14.91 -10.34
CA ILE A 38 -6.60 -13.88 -9.61
C ILE A 38 -7.38 -12.57 -9.68
N THR A 39 -7.54 -11.90 -8.55
CA THR A 39 -8.19 -10.59 -8.41
C THR A 39 -7.25 -9.50 -7.92
N GLY A 40 -6.00 -9.85 -7.63
CA GLY A 40 -4.90 -8.93 -7.29
C GLY A 40 -3.56 -9.59 -7.53
N THR A 41 -2.69 -8.94 -8.31
CA THR A 41 -1.35 -9.46 -8.66
C THR A 41 -0.28 -9.02 -7.67
N PHE A 42 0.83 -9.77 -7.61
CA PHE A 42 2.01 -9.37 -6.85
C PHE A 42 2.63 -8.09 -7.43
N GLY A 43 2.96 -7.15 -6.55
CA GLY A 43 3.53 -5.86 -6.96
C GLY A 43 2.49 -4.84 -7.44
N GLU A 44 1.21 -5.19 -7.48
CA GLU A 44 0.15 -4.26 -7.83
C GLU A 44 0.18 -3.01 -6.95
N ILE A 45 -0.02 -1.85 -7.57
CA ILE A 45 0.04 -0.56 -6.90
C ILE A 45 -1.20 -0.37 -6.04
N ARG A 46 -1.00 -0.30 -4.73
CA ARG A 46 -2.02 0.03 -3.73
C ARG A 46 -1.69 1.37 -3.07
N ASP A 47 -2.57 1.89 -2.23
CA ASP A 47 -2.32 3.13 -1.52
C ASP A 47 -1.14 3.00 -0.55
N ASN A 48 -0.04 3.72 -0.87
CA ASN A 48 1.19 3.76 -0.08
C ASN A 48 1.96 2.43 0.07
N HIS A 49 1.62 1.39 -0.71
CA HIS A 49 2.34 0.11 -0.69
C HIS A 49 2.15 -0.69 -1.98
N PHE A 50 3.03 -1.66 -2.20
CA PHE A 50 2.86 -2.69 -3.21
C PHE A 50 2.15 -3.89 -2.61
N HIS A 51 1.30 -4.54 -3.38
CA HIS A 51 0.65 -5.78 -3.01
C HIS A 51 1.68 -6.90 -2.82
N SER A 52 1.71 -7.51 -1.65
CA SER A 52 2.77 -8.46 -1.23
C SER A 52 2.52 -9.91 -1.59
N GLY A 53 1.40 -10.20 -2.25
CA GLY A 53 1.00 -11.55 -2.63
C GLY A 53 0.18 -11.57 -3.90
N ILE A 54 -0.64 -12.59 -4.00
CA ILE A 54 -1.74 -12.67 -4.96
C ILE A 54 -3.06 -12.80 -4.20
N ASP A 55 -4.11 -12.16 -4.71
CA ASP A 55 -5.46 -12.34 -4.21
C ASP A 55 -6.18 -13.34 -5.10
N ILE A 56 -6.64 -14.45 -4.51
CA ILE A 56 -7.30 -15.53 -5.22
C ILE A 56 -8.80 -15.44 -4.94
N SER A 57 -9.60 -15.28 -6.00
CA SER A 57 -11.05 -15.19 -5.93
C SER A 57 -11.66 -16.42 -5.25
N THR A 58 -12.72 -16.17 -4.51
CA THR A 58 -13.62 -17.20 -3.96
C THR A 58 -15.04 -17.02 -4.50
N ASP A 59 -15.19 -16.30 -5.63
CA ASP A 59 -16.48 -15.96 -6.25
C ASP A 59 -17.46 -15.31 -5.25
N GLU A 60 -16.89 -14.42 -4.41
CA GLU A 60 -17.60 -13.73 -3.31
C GLU A 60 -18.11 -14.66 -2.20
N GLU A 61 -17.70 -15.93 -2.18
CA GLU A 61 -18.10 -16.91 -1.16
C GLU A 61 -17.11 -16.94 0.01
N GLU A 62 -17.64 -16.92 1.23
CA GLU A 62 -16.90 -17.24 2.44
C GLU A 62 -17.03 -18.73 2.78
N GLY A 63 -16.03 -19.26 3.48
CA GLY A 63 -16.10 -20.63 4.01
C GLY A 63 -15.57 -21.72 3.09
N LEU A 64 -14.95 -21.36 1.95
CA LEU A 64 -14.24 -22.32 1.11
C LEU A 64 -12.99 -22.85 1.85
N PRO A 65 -12.70 -24.15 1.78
CA PRO A 65 -11.53 -24.72 2.45
C PRO A 65 -10.23 -24.19 1.84
N VAL A 66 -9.37 -23.61 2.67
CA VAL A 66 -8.03 -23.14 2.31
C VAL A 66 -7.02 -24.20 2.73
N MET A 67 -6.15 -24.59 1.80
CA MET A 67 -5.19 -25.69 1.97
C MET A 67 -3.76 -25.18 2.20
N ALA A 68 -2.98 -25.94 2.97
CA ALA A 68 -1.54 -25.74 3.07
C ALA A 68 -0.87 -26.03 1.73
N SER A 69 -0.09 -25.06 1.21
CA SER A 69 0.57 -25.15 -0.10
C SER A 69 1.72 -26.15 -0.13
N ALA A 70 2.30 -26.50 1.02
CA ALA A 70 3.35 -27.52 1.17
C ALA A 70 3.40 -28.03 2.61
N ASP A 71 4.18 -29.09 2.85
CA ASP A 71 4.47 -29.60 4.19
C ASP A 71 5.18 -28.54 5.02
N GLY A 72 4.82 -28.43 6.31
CA GLY A 72 5.43 -27.46 7.21
C GLY A 72 4.78 -27.45 8.59
N TYR A 73 4.92 -26.32 9.28
CA TYR A 73 4.25 -26.08 10.55
C TYR A 73 3.78 -24.63 10.67
N VAL A 74 2.69 -24.39 11.37
CA VAL A 74 2.20 -23.05 11.64
C VAL A 74 3.18 -22.34 12.57
N SER A 75 3.91 -21.39 12.06
CA SER A 75 4.95 -20.63 12.77
C SER A 75 4.44 -19.34 13.40
N ARG A 76 3.35 -18.77 12.86
CA ARG A 76 2.73 -17.55 13.39
C ARG A 76 1.23 -17.55 13.11
N ILE A 77 0.46 -17.07 14.08
CA ILE A 77 -0.97 -16.80 13.93
C ILE A 77 -1.19 -15.34 14.28
N LYS A 78 -1.76 -14.58 13.36
CA LYS A 78 -2.07 -13.15 13.59
C LYS A 78 -3.56 -12.91 13.43
N ILE A 79 -4.14 -12.17 14.35
CA ILE A 79 -5.51 -11.67 14.31
C ILE A 79 -5.48 -10.18 14.56
N SER A 80 -5.99 -9.41 13.60
CA SER A 80 -6.03 -7.95 13.65
C SER A 80 -7.34 -7.45 13.02
N PRO A 81 -7.87 -6.31 13.44
CA PRO A 81 -8.99 -5.67 12.75
C PRO A 81 -8.61 -5.06 11.40
N ASP A 82 -7.30 -4.90 11.13
CA ASP A 82 -6.72 -4.32 9.93
C ASP A 82 -5.84 -5.31 9.16
N GLY A 83 -5.42 -4.92 7.95
CA GLY A 83 -4.48 -5.66 7.11
C GLY A 83 -5.01 -7.06 6.77
N TYR A 84 -4.23 -8.10 7.03
CA TYR A 84 -4.59 -9.48 6.71
C TYR A 84 -5.74 -10.08 7.55
N GLY A 85 -6.26 -9.35 8.54
CA GLY A 85 -7.32 -9.87 9.40
C GLY A 85 -6.86 -11.09 10.22
N LYS A 86 -7.53 -12.23 10.01
CA LYS A 86 -7.09 -13.54 10.53
C LYS A 86 -6.11 -14.13 9.53
N ALA A 87 -4.85 -14.32 9.93
CA ALA A 87 -3.78 -14.81 9.07
C ALA A 87 -2.99 -15.97 9.70
N LEU A 88 -2.56 -16.90 8.86
CA LEU A 88 -1.64 -18.00 9.19
C LEU A 88 -0.34 -17.88 8.41
N TYR A 89 0.76 -18.16 9.08
CA TYR A 89 2.09 -18.27 8.50
C TYR A 89 2.57 -19.71 8.68
N ILE A 90 3.01 -20.34 7.59
CA ILE A 90 3.51 -21.70 7.61
C ILE A 90 4.97 -21.70 7.15
N THR A 91 5.86 -22.14 8.03
CA THR A 91 7.28 -22.31 7.70
C THR A 91 7.51 -23.70 7.11
N HIS A 92 8.24 -23.73 5.98
CA HIS A 92 8.51 -24.93 5.20
C HIS A 92 9.97 -25.35 5.28
N PRO A 93 10.28 -26.66 5.15
CA PRO A 93 11.66 -27.17 5.21
C PRO A 93 12.62 -26.61 4.17
N ASN A 94 12.10 -26.03 3.07
CA ASN A 94 12.88 -25.48 1.97
C ASN A 94 13.34 -24.01 2.18
N GLY A 95 13.07 -23.40 3.37
CA GLY A 95 13.49 -22.05 3.70
C GLY A 95 12.55 -20.93 3.21
N PHE A 96 11.28 -21.28 2.92
CA PHE A 96 10.24 -20.31 2.61
C PHE A 96 9.12 -20.35 3.67
N VAL A 97 8.35 -19.27 3.71
CA VAL A 97 7.16 -19.13 4.53
C VAL A 97 5.98 -18.79 3.61
N THR A 98 4.88 -19.52 3.74
CA THR A 98 3.63 -19.13 3.09
C THR A 98 2.75 -18.37 4.08
N VAL A 99 2.07 -17.32 3.59
CA VAL A 99 1.15 -16.49 4.35
C VAL A 99 -0.23 -16.57 3.71
N TYR A 100 -1.24 -16.79 4.53
CA TYR A 100 -2.64 -16.86 4.11
C TYR A 100 -3.41 -15.83 4.92
N GLY A 101 -4.08 -14.92 4.24
CA GLY A 101 -4.84 -13.82 4.85
C GLY A 101 -6.35 -13.97 4.69
N HIS A 102 -7.06 -13.11 5.40
CA HIS A 102 -8.50 -12.87 5.34
C HIS A 102 -9.39 -14.05 5.72
N PHE A 103 -8.88 -15.00 6.49
CA PHE A 103 -9.69 -16.14 6.92
C PHE A 103 -10.98 -15.72 7.63
N GLN A 104 -12.09 -16.37 7.32
CA GLN A 104 -13.29 -16.35 8.15
C GLN A 104 -13.00 -17.00 9.49
N LYS A 105 -12.44 -18.22 9.44
CA LYS A 105 -12.05 -19.02 10.62
C LYS A 105 -10.93 -19.99 10.27
N PHE A 106 -10.15 -20.35 11.27
CA PHE A 106 -9.16 -21.43 11.16
C PHE A 106 -9.82 -22.81 11.36
N THR A 107 -9.04 -23.88 11.28
CA THR A 107 -9.50 -25.23 11.69
C THR A 107 -9.90 -25.27 13.16
N ALA A 108 -10.69 -26.26 13.56
CA ALA A 108 -11.18 -26.37 14.94
C ALA A 108 -10.05 -26.40 15.99
N ALA A 109 -8.93 -27.07 15.69
CA ALA A 109 -7.78 -27.14 16.60
C ALA A 109 -7.14 -25.76 16.80
N ILE A 110 -6.86 -25.03 15.71
CA ILE A 110 -6.26 -23.70 15.75
C ILE A 110 -7.23 -22.69 16.39
N ASN A 111 -8.51 -22.71 16.02
CA ASN A 111 -9.53 -21.86 16.63
C ASN A 111 -9.64 -22.05 18.14
N SER A 112 -9.62 -23.30 18.62
CA SER A 112 -9.68 -23.60 20.06
C SER A 112 -8.47 -23.04 20.80
N TYR A 113 -7.28 -23.17 20.22
CA TYR A 113 -6.04 -22.61 20.76
C TYR A 113 -6.08 -21.08 20.82
N VAL A 114 -6.46 -20.42 19.74
CA VAL A 114 -6.59 -18.98 19.64
C VAL A 114 -7.64 -18.45 20.62
N ARG A 115 -8.85 -19.04 20.64
CA ARG A 115 -9.95 -18.63 21.50
C ARG A 115 -9.57 -18.75 22.98
N LYS A 116 -8.87 -19.82 23.36
CA LYS A 116 -8.32 -19.96 24.72
C LYS A 116 -7.45 -18.78 25.09
N LEU A 117 -6.49 -18.39 24.25
CA LEU A 117 -5.60 -17.27 24.50
C LEU A 117 -6.34 -15.92 24.53
N GLN A 118 -7.33 -15.73 23.65
CA GLN A 118 -8.15 -14.52 23.66
C GLN A 118 -8.94 -14.37 24.97
N TYR A 119 -9.53 -15.46 25.47
CA TYR A 119 -10.25 -15.44 26.77
C TYR A 119 -9.30 -15.29 27.96
N GLU A 120 -8.13 -15.95 27.96
CA GLU A 120 -7.12 -15.80 29.01
C GLU A 120 -6.58 -14.37 29.09
N ARG A 121 -6.38 -13.72 27.95
CA ARG A 121 -5.82 -12.35 27.88
C ARG A 121 -6.90 -11.26 27.83
N GLN A 122 -8.16 -11.63 27.62
CA GLN A 122 -9.31 -10.73 27.40
C GLN A 122 -9.06 -9.72 26.27
N VAL A 123 -8.59 -10.19 25.11
CA VAL A 123 -8.30 -9.39 23.91
C VAL A 123 -8.84 -10.06 22.65
N PHE A 124 -9.19 -9.28 21.65
CA PHE A 124 -9.50 -9.78 20.31
C PHE A 124 -8.22 -10.03 19.50
N GLU A 125 -7.32 -9.05 19.48
CA GLU A 125 -6.11 -9.09 18.70
C GLU A 125 -5.07 -10.04 19.27
N LEU A 126 -4.45 -10.83 18.40
CA LEU A 126 -3.36 -11.73 18.76
C LEU A 126 -2.27 -11.69 17.69
N ASP A 127 -1.03 -11.78 18.17
CA ASP A 127 0.15 -12.05 17.34
C ASP A 127 1.01 -13.03 18.12
N ILE A 128 0.99 -14.30 17.72
CA ILE A 128 1.56 -15.40 18.50
C ILE A 128 2.33 -16.37 17.60
N ASN A 129 3.38 -16.95 18.16
CA ASN A 129 4.21 -17.94 17.50
C ASN A 129 4.05 -19.31 18.23
N PRO A 130 3.23 -20.22 17.70
CA PRO A 130 3.12 -21.58 18.21
C PRO A 130 4.47 -22.31 18.13
N LYS A 131 4.67 -23.32 18.96
CA LYS A 131 5.88 -24.14 18.86
C LYS A 131 5.90 -24.93 17.55
N PRO A 132 7.07 -25.22 16.96
CA PRO A 132 7.15 -25.91 15.66
C PRO A 132 6.45 -27.27 15.58
N ASN A 133 6.24 -27.94 16.71
CA ASN A 133 5.56 -29.24 16.78
C ASN A 133 4.08 -29.14 17.23
N GLU A 134 3.52 -27.96 17.36
CA GLU A 134 2.15 -27.76 17.87
C GLU A 134 1.09 -27.94 16.77
N PHE A 135 1.34 -27.34 15.59
CA PHE A 135 0.48 -27.46 14.41
C PHE A 135 1.32 -27.83 13.19
N ILE A 136 1.59 -29.12 13.03
CA ILE A 136 2.24 -29.67 11.84
C ILE A 136 1.16 -29.81 10.77
N VAL A 137 1.47 -29.40 9.54
CA VAL A 137 0.59 -29.51 8.38
C VAL A 137 1.29 -30.23 7.24
N ARG A 138 0.52 -30.99 6.47
CA ARG A 138 0.94 -31.58 5.20
C ARG A 138 0.36 -30.79 4.05
N GLN A 139 1.00 -30.90 2.91
CA GLN A 139 0.45 -30.33 1.68
C GLN A 139 -0.98 -30.84 1.46
N ARG A 140 -1.91 -29.95 1.10
CA ARG A 140 -3.37 -30.14 0.97
C ARG A 140 -4.15 -30.28 2.28
N ASP A 141 -3.53 -30.27 3.46
CA ASP A 141 -4.31 -30.20 4.68
C ASP A 141 -5.11 -28.88 4.72
N VAL A 142 -6.40 -28.98 5.07
CA VAL A 142 -7.21 -27.78 5.29
C VAL A 142 -6.68 -27.06 6.54
N ILE A 143 -6.33 -25.79 6.41
CA ILE A 143 -5.79 -24.95 7.49
C ILE A 143 -6.79 -23.92 8.00
N GLY A 144 -7.83 -23.63 7.23
CA GLY A 144 -8.88 -22.69 7.56
C GLY A 144 -9.87 -22.55 6.42
N TYR A 145 -10.68 -21.51 6.49
CA TYR A 145 -11.75 -21.26 5.53
C TYR A 145 -11.71 -19.79 5.08
N SER A 146 -11.93 -19.56 3.77
CA SER A 146 -11.91 -18.24 3.16
C SER A 146 -12.88 -17.27 3.83
N GLY A 147 -12.59 -16.00 3.77
CA GLY A 147 -13.41 -14.95 4.35
C GLY A 147 -13.01 -13.58 3.83
N SER A 148 -13.39 -12.57 4.62
CA SER A 148 -13.18 -11.15 4.29
C SER A 148 -12.68 -10.34 5.50
N THR A 149 -12.01 -10.99 6.48
CA THR A 149 -11.54 -10.28 7.70
C THR A 149 -10.39 -9.31 7.41
N GLY A 150 -10.21 -8.33 8.28
CA GLY A 150 -9.21 -7.28 8.09
C GLY A 150 -9.61 -6.27 7.03
N SER A 151 -8.67 -5.86 6.17
CA SER A 151 -8.89 -4.81 5.16
C SER A 151 -9.51 -5.32 3.85
N ALA A 152 -9.83 -6.62 3.74
CA ALA A 152 -10.45 -7.18 2.54
C ALA A 152 -11.83 -6.56 2.26
N GLN A 153 -12.07 -6.09 1.02
CA GLN A 153 -13.35 -5.49 0.63
C GLN A 153 -14.41 -6.54 0.27
N ALA A 154 -13.97 -7.67 -0.26
CA ALA A 154 -14.81 -8.81 -0.63
C ALA A 154 -14.11 -10.12 -0.23
N PRO A 155 -14.84 -11.26 -0.12
CA PRO A 155 -14.23 -12.55 0.18
C PRO A 155 -13.20 -12.96 -0.87
N HIS A 156 -11.99 -13.30 -0.41
CA HIS A 156 -10.89 -13.85 -1.22
C HIS A 156 -9.83 -14.50 -0.31
N VAL A 157 -8.85 -15.15 -0.89
CA VAL A 157 -7.66 -15.64 -0.19
C VAL A 157 -6.46 -14.82 -0.62
N HIS A 158 -5.93 -14.00 0.28
CA HIS A 158 -4.62 -13.39 0.09
C HIS A 158 -3.53 -14.42 0.36
N PHE A 159 -2.64 -14.64 -0.61
CA PHE A 159 -1.60 -15.67 -0.54
C PHE A 159 -0.23 -15.10 -0.87
N GLU A 160 0.75 -15.38 0.02
CA GLU A 160 2.14 -14.96 -0.18
C GLU A 160 3.11 -16.15 -0.04
N ILE A 161 4.26 -16.01 -0.70
CA ILE A 161 5.46 -16.81 -0.45
C ILE A 161 6.57 -15.84 -0.08
N ARG A 162 7.21 -16.05 1.09
CA ARG A 162 8.28 -15.21 1.60
C ARG A 162 9.56 -16.02 1.78
N ASP A 163 10.69 -15.35 1.66
CA ASP A 163 11.97 -15.86 2.13
C ASP A 163 11.97 -15.93 3.67
N GLU A 164 12.28 -17.09 4.25
CA GLU A 164 12.22 -17.29 5.70
C GLU A 164 13.17 -16.37 6.48
N LYS A 165 14.33 -16.02 5.91
CA LYS A 165 15.38 -15.25 6.61
C LYS A 165 15.19 -13.74 6.51
N THR A 166 14.76 -13.28 5.34
CA THR A 166 14.61 -11.84 5.07
C THR A 166 13.19 -11.35 5.24
N GLU A 167 12.21 -12.27 5.28
CA GLU A 167 10.76 -12.02 5.25
C GLU A 167 10.31 -11.25 3.99
N GLU A 168 11.17 -11.11 2.99
CA GLU A 168 10.81 -10.46 1.73
C GLU A 168 9.77 -11.29 0.99
N PRO A 169 8.62 -10.69 0.60
CA PRO A 169 7.64 -11.36 -0.24
C PRO A 169 8.18 -11.53 -1.66
N ILE A 170 7.88 -12.66 -2.24
CA ILE A 170 8.29 -13.09 -3.57
C ILE A 170 7.04 -13.40 -4.38
N ASN A 171 7.00 -13.00 -5.64
CA ASN A 171 5.85 -13.27 -6.51
C ASN A 171 5.51 -14.76 -6.51
N PRO A 172 4.33 -15.16 -5.97
CA PRO A 172 3.97 -16.58 -5.86
C PRO A 172 3.91 -17.32 -7.20
N LEU A 173 3.65 -16.60 -8.29
CA LEU A 173 3.62 -17.19 -9.63
C LEU A 173 4.98 -17.72 -10.09
N LEU A 174 6.09 -17.17 -9.57
CA LEU A 174 7.45 -17.66 -9.85
C LEU A 174 7.69 -19.09 -9.34
N PHE A 175 6.84 -19.59 -8.46
CA PHE A 175 6.91 -20.96 -7.91
C PHE A 175 6.09 -21.98 -8.71
N GLY A 176 5.58 -21.61 -9.91
CA GLY A 176 4.89 -22.51 -10.82
C GLY A 176 3.39 -22.68 -10.55
N LEU A 177 2.78 -21.78 -9.77
CA LEU A 177 1.32 -21.78 -9.64
C LEU A 177 0.69 -21.47 -11.00
N SER A 178 -0.15 -22.42 -11.48
CA SER A 178 -0.75 -22.32 -12.81
C SER A 178 -1.95 -21.38 -12.79
N VAL A 179 -1.84 -20.31 -13.55
CA VAL A 179 -2.92 -19.35 -13.83
C VAL A 179 -3.13 -19.34 -15.34
N LYS A 180 -4.39 -19.47 -15.76
CA LYS A 180 -4.72 -19.37 -17.20
C LYS A 180 -4.97 -17.92 -17.55
N ASP A 181 -4.18 -17.41 -18.47
CA ASP A 181 -4.27 -16.04 -18.95
C ASP A 181 -3.82 -15.93 -20.41
N SER A 182 -4.72 -15.41 -21.26
CA SER A 182 -4.49 -15.17 -22.68
C SER A 182 -4.75 -13.71 -23.08
N PHE A 183 -5.15 -12.87 -22.12
CA PHE A 183 -5.32 -11.44 -22.38
C PHE A 183 -3.97 -10.74 -22.51
N VAL A 184 -3.97 -9.68 -23.25
CA VAL A 184 -2.81 -8.81 -23.46
C VAL A 184 -3.03 -7.56 -22.61
N PRO A 185 -2.03 -7.10 -21.87
CA PRO A 185 -2.13 -5.86 -21.11
C PRO A 185 -2.64 -4.69 -21.93
N ILE A 186 -3.42 -3.82 -21.33
CA ILE A 186 -4.01 -2.64 -21.96
C ILE A 186 -3.23 -1.40 -21.54
N LEU A 187 -2.66 -0.70 -22.51
CA LEU A 187 -2.05 0.61 -22.33
C LEU A 187 -3.12 1.71 -22.48
N LYS A 188 -3.19 2.62 -21.51
CA LYS A 188 -4.20 3.68 -21.46
C LYS A 188 -3.63 5.08 -21.70
N TYR A 189 -2.51 5.40 -21.05
CA TYR A 189 -1.85 6.69 -21.12
C TYR A 189 -0.33 6.53 -21.28
N VAL A 190 0.27 7.52 -21.93
CA VAL A 190 1.70 7.82 -21.85
C VAL A 190 1.86 9.20 -21.23
N ARG A 191 2.83 9.35 -20.33
CA ARG A 191 3.17 10.62 -19.73
C ARG A 191 4.63 10.95 -19.95
N ILE A 192 4.92 12.20 -20.35
CA ILE A 192 6.27 12.72 -20.59
C ILE A 192 6.61 13.69 -19.48
N PHE A 193 7.73 13.46 -18.78
CA PHE A 193 8.15 14.20 -17.61
C PHE A 193 9.34 15.08 -17.91
N PRO A 194 9.20 16.40 -17.85
CA PRO A 194 10.35 17.30 -17.76
C PRO A 194 10.96 17.16 -16.36
N LEU A 195 12.23 16.75 -16.26
CA LEU A 195 12.90 16.60 -14.97
C LEU A 195 13.43 17.95 -14.49
N ARG A 196 13.37 18.19 -13.18
CA ARG A 196 13.41 19.50 -12.52
C ARG A 196 14.55 20.45 -12.92
N GLU A 197 15.70 19.97 -13.36
CA GLU A 197 16.85 20.87 -13.54
C GLU A 197 16.86 21.59 -14.90
N ASN A 198 16.35 20.97 -15.97
CA ASN A 198 16.42 21.56 -17.30
C ASN A 198 15.42 20.95 -18.30
N GLY A 199 14.47 20.12 -17.85
CA GLY A 199 13.50 19.46 -18.72
C GLY A 199 12.39 20.42 -19.15
N ILE A 200 12.02 20.36 -20.45
CA ILE A 200 10.86 21.05 -21.02
C ILE A 200 10.10 20.06 -21.91
N VAL A 201 8.79 20.05 -21.77
CA VAL A 201 7.87 19.36 -22.69
C VAL A 201 6.98 20.40 -23.36
N ASN A 202 6.99 20.43 -24.68
CA ASN A 202 6.37 21.44 -25.52
C ASN A 202 6.85 22.87 -25.16
N THR A 203 6.23 23.55 -24.23
CA THR A 203 6.63 24.91 -23.81
C THR A 203 6.63 25.08 -22.30
N THR A 204 6.45 24.00 -21.55
CA THR A 204 6.28 24.02 -20.10
C THR A 204 7.27 23.11 -19.38
N ASP A 205 7.50 23.38 -18.11
CA ASP A 205 8.25 22.56 -17.17
C ASP A 205 7.32 21.59 -16.38
N THR A 206 6.12 21.33 -16.91
CA THR A 206 5.14 20.41 -16.33
C THR A 206 5.00 19.15 -17.17
N ALA A 207 4.73 18.03 -16.51
CA ALA A 207 4.52 16.75 -17.20
C ALA A 207 3.21 16.75 -18.01
N GLU A 208 3.27 16.22 -19.22
CA GLU A 208 2.12 16.11 -20.13
C GLU A 208 1.67 14.67 -20.30
N THR A 209 0.35 14.46 -20.28
CA THR A 209 -0.28 13.13 -20.45
C THR A 209 -0.95 13.04 -21.80
N TYR A 210 -0.70 11.94 -22.50
CA TYR A 210 -1.31 11.62 -23.77
C TYR A 210 -2.15 10.35 -23.62
N GLU A 211 -3.45 10.47 -23.89
CA GLU A 211 -4.31 9.32 -24.05
C GLU A 211 -3.89 8.50 -25.27
N LEU A 212 -4.09 7.18 -25.24
CA LEU A 212 -3.73 6.31 -26.34
C LEU A 212 -4.96 5.92 -27.16
N ARG A 213 -4.74 5.80 -28.48
CA ARG A 213 -5.71 5.24 -29.42
C ARG A 213 -5.23 3.89 -29.90
N THR A 214 -6.13 2.92 -29.95
CA THR A 214 -5.89 1.62 -30.57
C THR A 214 -6.27 1.69 -32.04
N GLY A 215 -5.34 1.34 -32.92
CA GLY A 215 -5.51 1.27 -34.38
C GLY A 215 -5.17 -0.12 -34.92
N GLN A 216 -5.16 -0.26 -36.25
CA GLN A 216 -4.76 -1.51 -36.91
C GLN A 216 -3.30 -1.89 -36.64
N ASP A 217 -2.44 -0.89 -36.46
CA ASP A 217 -1.00 -1.05 -36.26
C ASP A 217 -0.61 -1.03 -34.76
N GLY A 218 -1.59 -1.13 -33.82
CA GLY A 218 -1.38 -1.06 -32.38
C GLY A 218 -1.73 0.30 -31.79
N TYR A 219 -1.01 0.69 -30.72
CA TYR A 219 -1.24 1.93 -29.99
C TYR A 219 -0.55 3.14 -30.65
N SER A 220 -1.21 4.30 -30.59
CA SER A 220 -0.64 5.61 -30.96
C SER A 220 -1.09 6.69 -29.98
N LEU A 221 -0.29 7.77 -29.86
CA LEU A 221 -0.71 8.95 -29.07
C LEU A 221 -1.95 9.59 -29.70
N ASN A 222 -2.94 9.94 -28.89
CA ASN A 222 -4.13 10.68 -29.33
C ASN A 222 -3.83 12.18 -29.47
N THR A 223 -2.94 12.50 -30.39
CA THR A 223 -2.55 13.87 -30.73
C THR A 223 -2.24 14.00 -32.22
N SER A 224 -2.42 15.19 -32.79
CA SER A 224 -2.00 15.53 -34.15
C SER A 224 -0.55 16.05 -34.22
N GLU A 225 0.00 16.47 -33.08
CA GLU A 225 1.33 17.09 -33.02
C GLU A 225 2.31 16.13 -32.35
N THR A 226 3.54 16.08 -32.87
CA THR A 226 4.62 15.35 -32.24
C THR A 226 5.11 16.13 -31.02
N PRO A 227 5.17 15.52 -29.82
CA PRO A 227 5.67 16.19 -28.63
C PRO A 227 7.08 16.75 -28.79
N LEU A 228 7.30 18.00 -28.39
CA LEU A 228 8.60 18.64 -28.38
C LEU A 228 9.24 18.49 -27.02
N VAL A 229 10.52 18.18 -26.96
CA VAL A 229 11.24 17.97 -25.70
C VAL A 229 12.59 18.68 -25.71
N TYR A 230 13.06 19.06 -24.49
CA TYR A 230 14.42 19.57 -24.29
C TYR A 230 14.91 19.20 -22.87
N GLY A 231 16.23 18.97 -22.77
CA GLY A 231 16.87 18.64 -21.49
C GLY A 231 16.58 17.23 -21.00
N ASN A 232 16.59 17.02 -19.70
CA ASN A 232 16.36 15.74 -19.08
C ASN A 232 14.88 15.37 -19.07
N ILE A 233 14.52 14.33 -19.78
CA ILE A 233 13.14 13.84 -19.95
C ILE A 233 13.02 12.42 -19.46
N GLY A 234 11.99 12.18 -18.65
CA GLY A 234 11.52 10.85 -18.27
C GLY A 234 10.21 10.51 -19.00
N PHE A 235 9.88 9.24 -19.02
CA PHE A 235 8.64 8.72 -19.57
C PHE A 235 7.91 7.87 -18.52
N GLY A 236 6.62 7.69 -18.69
CA GLY A 236 5.80 6.81 -17.91
C GLY A 236 4.53 6.40 -18.64
N PHE A 237 3.84 5.45 -18.10
CA PHE A 237 2.63 4.88 -18.70
C PHE A 237 1.58 4.54 -17.65
N SER A 238 0.34 4.38 -18.09
CA SER A 238 -0.71 3.69 -17.34
C SER A 238 -1.08 2.42 -18.09
N ALA A 239 -1.06 1.31 -17.39
CA ALA A 239 -1.47 0.02 -17.93
C ALA A 239 -2.17 -0.82 -16.86
N TYR A 240 -3.02 -1.72 -17.30
CA TYR A 240 -3.66 -2.75 -16.51
C TYR A 240 -3.86 -4.00 -17.36
N ASP A 241 -4.20 -5.08 -16.71
CA ASP A 241 -4.43 -6.36 -17.35
C ASP A 241 -5.74 -7.00 -16.89
N TYR A 242 -6.18 -8.07 -17.57
CA TYR A 242 -7.28 -8.92 -17.17
C TYR A 242 -6.86 -10.38 -17.27
N GLN A 243 -7.48 -11.23 -16.46
CA GLN A 243 -7.35 -12.68 -16.58
C GLN A 243 -8.59 -13.28 -17.28
N ASP A 244 -8.44 -14.41 -17.97
CA ASP A 244 -9.49 -15.11 -18.74
C ASP A 244 -10.83 -15.29 -18.00
N SER A 245 -10.84 -15.38 -16.69
CA SER A 245 -12.03 -15.62 -15.87
C SER A 245 -12.35 -14.51 -14.88
N ALA A 246 -11.64 -13.37 -14.95
CA ALA A 246 -11.80 -12.26 -14.01
C ALA A 246 -12.11 -10.95 -14.72
N PHE A 247 -12.95 -10.13 -14.09
CA PHE A 247 -13.25 -8.77 -14.55
C PHE A 247 -12.50 -7.71 -13.73
N ALA A 248 -11.59 -8.13 -12.83
CA ALA A 248 -10.76 -7.23 -12.05
C ALA A 248 -9.62 -6.69 -12.91
N GLU A 249 -9.37 -5.37 -12.84
CA GLU A 249 -8.15 -4.78 -13.39
C GLU A 249 -6.96 -5.23 -12.54
N LEU A 250 -5.98 -5.87 -13.18
CA LEU A 250 -4.78 -6.43 -12.56
C LEU A 250 -3.57 -5.57 -12.89
N GLY A 251 -2.56 -5.58 -12.00
CA GLY A 251 -1.26 -4.99 -12.27
C GLY A 251 -0.45 -5.80 -13.29
N ILE A 252 0.43 -5.12 -14.03
CA ILE A 252 1.39 -5.76 -14.94
C ILE A 252 2.52 -6.44 -14.16
N TYR A 253 3.27 -7.32 -14.84
CA TYR A 253 4.44 -7.98 -14.26
C TYR A 253 5.76 -7.25 -14.53
N SER A 254 5.91 -6.68 -15.72
CA SER A 254 7.15 -5.97 -16.07
C SER A 254 6.92 -4.89 -17.12
N SER A 255 7.84 -3.92 -17.15
CA SER A 255 7.89 -2.88 -18.17
C SER A 255 9.31 -2.65 -18.66
N GLU A 256 9.44 -2.20 -19.93
CA GLU A 256 10.69 -1.88 -20.58
C GLU A 256 10.55 -0.55 -21.34
N LEU A 257 11.52 0.37 -21.17
CA LEU A 257 11.62 1.60 -21.94
C LEU A 257 12.82 1.53 -22.88
N TYR A 258 12.59 1.83 -24.14
CA TYR A 258 13.64 1.98 -25.16
C TYR A 258 13.63 3.39 -25.72
N VAL A 259 14.82 3.96 -25.91
CA VAL A 259 15.05 5.21 -26.64
C VAL A 259 15.97 4.90 -27.80
N ASP A 260 15.52 5.18 -29.04
CA ASP A 260 16.23 4.86 -30.29
C ASP A 260 16.72 3.41 -30.38
N GLY A 261 15.87 2.48 -29.92
CA GLY A 261 16.16 1.05 -29.90
C GLY A 261 17.08 0.57 -28.77
N LYS A 262 17.59 1.48 -27.93
CA LYS A 262 18.41 1.14 -26.78
C LYS A 262 17.54 1.00 -25.54
N LEU A 263 17.63 -0.15 -24.85
CA LEU A 263 16.98 -0.35 -23.56
C LEU A 263 17.56 0.63 -22.51
N THR A 264 16.71 1.46 -21.90
CA THR A 264 17.10 2.50 -20.92
C THR A 264 16.57 2.24 -19.52
N PHE A 265 15.45 1.52 -19.38
CA PHE A 265 14.85 1.24 -18.09
C PHE A 265 14.04 -0.05 -18.11
N THR A 266 14.06 -0.78 -17.01
CA THR A 266 13.16 -1.94 -16.80
C THR A 266 12.64 -1.95 -15.38
N THR A 267 11.37 -2.37 -15.24
CA THR A 267 10.75 -2.73 -13.97
C THR A 267 10.35 -4.20 -14.01
N LYS A 268 10.52 -4.92 -12.91
CA LYS A 268 10.11 -6.32 -12.82
C LYS A 268 9.71 -6.68 -11.40
N TYR A 269 8.47 -7.11 -11.22
CA TYR A 269 7.88 -7.38 -9.91
C TYR A 269 8.13 -8.84 -9.46
N ASP A 270 9.39 -9.16 -9.12
CA ASP A 270 9.79 -10.50 -8.62
C ASP A 270 9.73 -10.59 -7.09
N ARG A 271 10.29 -9.61 -6.39
CA ARG A 271 10.35 -9.54 -4.91
C ARG A 271 10.67 -8.13 -4.44
N PHE A 272 10.32 -7.81 -3.20
CA PHE A 272 10.67 -6.53 -2.56
C PHE A 272 10.81 -6.67 -1.04
N ASN A 273 11.31 -5.62 -0.39
CA ASN A 273 11.37 -5.54 1.06
C ASN A 273 10.19 -4.70 1.58
N PHE A 274 9.54 -5.13 2.67
CA PHE A 274 8.43 -4.37 3.26
C PHE A 274 8.81 -2.94 3.68
N ASN A 275 10.08 -2.70 4.06
CA ASN A 275 10.55 -1.35 4.37
C ASN A 275 10.58 -0.43 3.15
N ASP A 276 10.67 -1.03 1.95
CA ASP A 276 10.75 -0.30 0.68
C ASP A 276 9.36 -0.07 0.06
N THR A 277 8.31 -0.71 0.58
CA THR A 277 6.97 -0.71 -0.05
C THR A 277 6.40 0.70 -0.26
N ARG A 278 6.69 1.66 0.64
CA ARG A 278 6.19 3.04 0.50
C ARG A 278 6.88 3.82 -0.65
N PHE A 279 7.99 3.32 -1.20
CA PHE A 279 8.57 3.88 -2.42
C PHE A 279 7.66 3.72 -3.65
N VAL A 280 6.51 3.04 -3.53
CA VAL A 280 5.43 3.08 -4.52
C VAL A 280 5.10 4.53 -4.90
N ASN A 281 5.15 5.48 -3.94
CA ASN A 281 4.88 6.89 -4.19
C ASN A 281 5.98 7.61 -4.99
N ALA A 282 7.18 7.04 -5.08
CA ALA A 282 8.24 7.48 -6.00
C ALA A 282 8.12 6.79 -7.36
N HIS A 283 7.67 5.53 -7.37
CA HIS A 283 7.50 4.74 -8.58
C HIS A 283 6.38 5.28 -9.48
N ILE A 284 5.29 5.76 -8.90
CA ILE A 284 4.19 6.39 -9.64
C ILE A 284 4.31 7.91 -9.69
N ASP A 285 3.59 8.54 -10.60
CA ASP A 285 3.32 9.98 -10.54
C ASP A 285 2.29 10.27 -9.44
N TYR A 286 2.78 10.51 -8.23
CA TYR A 286 1.94 10.75 -7.06
C TYR A 286 1.00 11.96 -7.24
N ARG A 287 1.49 13.05 -7.86
CA ARG A 287 0.66 14.23 -8.18
C ARG A 287 -0.51 13.87 -9.08
N TYR A 288 -0.24 13.13 -10.15
CA TYR A 288 -1.27 12.70 -11.10
C TYR A 288 -2.29 11.78 -10.43
N LYS A 289 -1.82 10.86 -9.57
CA LYS A 289 -2.71 10.00 -8.78
C LYS A 289 -3.68 10.78 -7.91
N ILE A 290 -3.19 11.80 -7.19
CA ILE A 290 -4.04 12.62 -6.31
C ILE A 290 -5.02 13.49 -7.13
N GLN A 291 -4.62 13.97 -8.31
CA GLN A 291 -5.45 14.83 -9.15
C GLN A 291 -6.49 14.05 -9.97
N GLU A 292 -6.10 12.91 -10.53
CA GLU A 292 -6.88 12.19 -11.55
C GLU A 292 -7.39 10.81 -11.07
N GLY A 293 -6.94 10.34 -9.92
CA GLY A 293 -7.31 9.03 -9.38
C GLY A 293 -6.69 7.83 -10.11
N ASN A 294 -5.82 8.08 -11.12
CA ASN A 294 -5.19 7.03 -11.93
C ASN A 294 -3.69 6.93 -11.66
N ASN A 295 -3.13 5.73 -11.79
CA ASN A 295 -1.70 5.52 -11.66
C ASN A 295 -1.00 5.72 -13.02
N ILE A 296 0.12 6.46 -12.98
CA ILE A 296 1.12 6.51 -14.04
C ILE A 296 2.41 5.95 -13.44
N GLU A 297 2.87 4.81 -13.93
CA GLU A 297 4.15 4.23 -13.54
C GLU A 297 5.29 4.96 -14.26
N ARG A 298 6.32 5.35 -13.51
CA ARG A 298 7.50 6.02 -14.07
C ARG A 298 8.45 4.98 -14.68
N CYS A 299 8.90 5.23 -15.90
CA CYS A 299 10.03 4.51 -16.49
C CYS A 299 11.37 5.21 -16.18
N HIS A 300 11.45 5.87 -15.04
CA HIS A 300 12.66 6.51 -14.54
C HIS A 300 12.65 6.56 -13.03
N LYS A 301 13.83 6.58 -12.45
CA LYS A 301 14.03 6.56 -11.00
C LYS A 301 14.19 7.97 -10.45
N LEU A 302 13.43 8.31 -9.40
CA LEU A 302 13.67 9.53 -8.64
C LEU A 302 14.95 9.40 -7.80
N PRO A 303 15.66 10.51 -7.49
CA PRO A 303 16.94 10.46 -6.75
C PRO A 303 16.87 9.75 -5.40
N GLY A 304 15.78 9.93 -4.65
CA GLY A 304 15.56 9.33 -3.34
C GLY A 304 14.89 7.95 -3.36
N ASP A 305 14.58 7.41 -4.54
CA ASP A 305 13.95 6.10 -4.67
C ASP A 305 14.98 4.97 -4.46
N GLN A 306 14.64 3.99 -3.61
CA GLN A 306 15.53 2.87 -3.25
C GLN A 306 14.97 1.51 -3.67
N LEU A 307 13.91 1.49 -4.49
CA LEU A 307 13.34 0.25 -5.00
C LEU A 307 14.36 -0.58 -5.78
N LYS A 308 14.29 -1.88 -5.57
CA LYS A 308 15.16 -2.88 -6.22
C LYS A 308 14.50 -3.60 -7.40
N PHE A 309 13.31 -3.18 -7.79
CA PHE A 309 12.61 -3.72 -8.98
C PHE A 309 13.30 -3.37 -10.30
N TYR A 310 14.10 -2.32 -10.28
CA TYR A 310 14.75 -1.79 -11.48
C TYR A 310 16.04 -2.54 -11.79
N SER A 311 16.38 -2.68 -13.07
CA SER A 311 17.67 -3.24 -13.44
C SER A 311 18.81 -2.34 -12.93
N THR A 312 19.76 -2.96 -12.23
CA THR A 312 20.95 -2.27 -11.70
C THR A 312 21.97 -1.90 -12.79
N GLU A 313 21.86 -2.52 -13.96
CA GLU A 313 22.78 -2.28 -15.10
C GLU A 313 22.37 -1.07 -15.92
N LEU A 314 21.11 -0.65 -15.84
CA LEU A 314 20.56 0.49 -16.53
C LEU A 314 20.64 1.73 -15.65
N GLN A 315 20.88 2.87 -16.26
CA GLN A 315 20.94 4.16 -15.57
C GLN A 315 19.54 4.56 -15.06
N THR A 316 19.39 5.82 -14.68
CA THR A 316 18.20 6.38 -14.04
C THR A 316 16.91 6.35 -14.88
N GLY A 317 16.96 5.91 -16.14
CA GLY A 317 15.79 5.80 -17.03
C GLY A 317 15.39 7.08 -17.74
N TYR A 318 16.01 8.22 -17.42
CA TYR A 318 15.79 9.45 -18.18
C TYR A 318 16.87 9.65 -19.25
N THR A 319 16.53 10.43 -20.28
CA THR A 319 17.42 10.76 -21.41
C THR A 319 17.54 12.27 -21.54
N ASN A 320 18.74 12.76 -21.84
CA ASN A 320 18.99 14.16 -22.16
C ASN A 320 18.77 14.42 -23.66
N PHE A 321 17.88 15.34 -23.99
CA PHE A 321 17.52 15.73 -25.35
C PHE A 321 17.96 17.19 -25.58
N ASP A 322 19.20 17.42 -26.01
CA ASP A 322 19.81 18.75 -26.21
C ASP A 322 20.17 19.07 -27.69
N ILE A 323 20.06 18.09 -28.58
CA ILE A 323 20.36 18.21 -30.01
C ILE A 323 19.05 18.10 -30.79
N ASP A 324 18.86 18.99 -31.78
CA ASP A 324 17.65 19.01 -32.63
C ASP A 324 17.55 17.75 -33.50
N GLU A 325 16.91 16.72 -32.96
CA GLU A 325 16.72 15.42 -33.61
C GLU A 325 15.35 14.83 -33.29
N SER A 326 14.91 13.85 -34.07
CA SER A 326 13.69 13.08 -33.80
C SER A 326 14.07 11.73 -33.20
N HIS A 327 13.54 11.44 -32.04
CA HIS A 327 13.80 10.22 -31.28
C HIS A 327 12.60 9.28 -31.27
N LEU A 328 12.86 7.98 -31.36
CA LEU A 328 11.85 6.94 -31.23
C LEU A 328 11.81 6.44 -29.77
N ILE A 329 10.66 6.58 -29.14
CA ILE A 329 10.40 6.08 -27.81
C ILE A 329 9.53 4.84 -27.94
N LYS A 330 9.90 3.77 -27.22
CA LYS A 330 9.14 2.53 -27.18
C LYS A 330 8.95 2.10 -25.73
N ILE A 331 7.71 1.84 -25.33
CA ILE A 331 7.36 1.26 -24.03
C ILE A 331 6.71 -0.10 -24.28
N VAL A 332 7.20 -1.12 -23.59
CA VAL A 332 6.66 -2.49 -23.63
C VAL A 332 6.21 -2.84 -22.22
N VAL A 333 5.00 -3.35 -22.08
CA VAL A 333 4.47 -3.89 -20.82
C VAL A 333 4.13 -5.37 -21.00
N LYS A 334 4.35 -6.16 -19.95
CA LYS A 334 4.09 -7.62 -19.98
C LYS A 334 3.38 -8.04 -18.71
N ASP A 335 2.46 -8.99 -18.85
CA ASP A 335 1.93 -9.75 -17.73
C ASP A 335 2.90 -10.87 -17.30
N PHE A 336 2.49 -11.66 -16.30
CA PHE A 336 3.29 -12.81 -15.85
C PHE A 336 3.24 -13.99 -16.84
N SER A 337 2.17 -14.13 -17.62
CA SER A 337 1.98 -15.21 -18.60
C SER A 337 2.81 -15.01 -19.88
N GLY A 338 3.39 -13.80 -20.05
CA GLY A 338 4.24 -13.42 -21.18
C GLY A 338 3.50 -12.73 -22.31
N ASN A 339 2.18 -12.47 -22.15
CA ASN A 339 1.46 -11.61 -23.11
C ASN A 339 1.99 -10.18 -22.97
N SER A 340 2.08 -9.45 -24.09
CA SER A 340 2.70 -8.13 -24.10
C SER A 340 1.96 -7.13 -24.96
N ALA A 341 1.92 -5.89 -24.50
CA ALA A 341 1.52 -4.73 -25.28
C ALA A 341 2.68 -3.75 -25.41
N GLN A 342 2.69 -3.00 -26.50
CA GLN A 342 3.71 -1.98 -26.73
C GLN A 342 3.13 -0.75 -27.41
N ILE A 343 3.79 0.39 -27.16
CA ILE A 343 3.59 1.62 -27.92
C ILE A 343 4.94 2.12 -28.44
N ASP A 344 4.95 2.54 -29.71
CA ASP A 344 6.04 3.25 -30.35
C ASP A 344 5.56 4.66 -30.74
N PHE A 345 6.28 5.70 -30.30
CA PHE A 345 5.96 7.08 -30.65
C PHE A 345 7.22 7.93 -30.79
N ARG A 346 7.10 9.09 -31.45
CA ARG A 346 8.23 9.98 -31.63
C ARG A 346 8.11 11.21 -30.74
N VAL A 347 9.27 11.70 -30.31
CA VAL A 347 9.45 13.04 -29.75
C VAL A 347 10.47 13.80 -30.61
N ILE A 348 10.38 15.12 -30.65
CA ILE A 348 11.35 15.96 -31.36
C ILE A 348 12.09 16.79 -30.33
N ALA A 349 13.38 16.57 -30.19
CA ALA A 349 14.25 17.42 -29.40
C ALA A 349 14.42 18.80 -30.09
N LYS A 350 14.28 19.89 -29.32
CA LYS A 350 14.37 21.26 -29.80
C LYS A 350 15.23 22.11 -28.87
N SER A 351 16.44 22.45 -29.29
CA SER A 351 17.37 23.30 -28.53
C SER A 351 16.82 24.71 -28.26
N SER A 352 15.91 25.20 -29.12
CA SER A 352 15.23 26.48 -28.93
C SER A 352 14.34 26.53 -27.68
N LEU A 353 13.94 25.37 -27.13
CA LEU A 353 13.19 25.30 -25.88
C LEU A 353 14.05 25.64 -24.64
N ARG A 354 15.38 25.64 -24.77
CA ARG A 354 16.30 25.99 -23.69
C ARG A 354 15.98 27.33 -23.03
N GLU A 355 15.52 28.29 -23.81
CA GLU A 355 15.16 29.62 -23.30
C GLU A 355 13.86 29.62 -22.45
N LYS A 356 13.10 28.51 -22.50
CA LYS A 356 11.89 28.28 -21.70
C LYS A 356 12.17 27.66 -20.33
N VAL A 357 13.42 27.22 -20.08
CA VAL A 357 13.84 26.69 -18.77
C VAL A 357 13.86 27.85 -17.78
N TYR A 358 12.68 28.16 -17.25
CA TYR A 358 12.52 29.18 -16.23
C TYR A 358 12.05 28.50 -14.94
N GLN A 359 12.89 28.54 -13.92
CA GLN A 359 12.52 28.11 -12.58
C GLN A 359 12.43 29.34 -11.67
N PRO A 360 11.26 29.99 -11.58
CA PRO A 360 11.06 30.99 -10.54
C PRO A 360 11.09 30.25 -9.19
N GLN A 361 12.01 30.67 -8.32
CA GLN A 361 11.91 30.25 -6.93
C GLN A 361 10.62 30.87 -6.37
N PRO A 362 9.69 30.07 -5.83
CA PRO A 362 8.50 30.63 -5.20
C PRO A 362 8.93 31.58 -4.07
N ASN A 363 8.35 32.79 -4.03
CA ASN A 363 8.62 33.71 -2.95
C ASN A 363 8.32 33.06 -1.58
N ASN A 364 9.18 33.27 -0.59
CA ASN A 364 9.06 32.73 0.75
C ASN A 364 9.15 31.19 0.86
N SER A 365 9.77 30.52 -0.10
CA SER A 365 10.02 29.09 -0.04
C SER A 365 11.43 28.74 0.44
N VAL A 366 11.58 27.55 0.99
CA VAL A 366 12.87 26.97 1.42
C VAL A 366 13.15 25.75 0.59
N LEU A 367 14.33 25.66 -0.03
CA LEU A 367 14.75 24.45 -0.72
C LEU A 367 14.98 23.33 0.32
N VAL A 368 14.17 22.29 0.25
CA VAL A 368 14.36 21.04 1.00
C VAL A 368 15.08 20.07 0.09
N THR A 369 16.26 19.62 0.54
CA THR A 369 16.99 18.57 -0.16
C THR A 369 16.66 17.21 0.46
N ALA A 370 16.41 16.21 -0.38
CA ALA A 370 16.05 14.86 0.07
C ALA A 370 17.10 14.29 1.05
N GLU A 371 18.39 14.52 0.77
CA GLU A 371 19.48 13.97 1.59
C GLU A 371 19.61 14.61 2.99
N LYS A 372 19.26 15.90 3.14
CA LYS A 372 19.53 16.64 4.39
C LYS A 372 18.27 16.94 5.20
N GLY A 373 17.11 16.99 4.54
CA GLY A 373 15.89 17.47 5.16
C GLY A 373 16.00 18.94 5.58
N VAL A 374 15.15 19.38 6.49
CA VAL A 374 15.15 20.74 7.05
C VAL A 374 14.46 20.79 8.42
N ALA A 375 14.91 21.67 9.31
CA ALA A 375 14.19 22.07 10.51
C ALA A 375 13.89 23.57 10.46
N LEU A 376 12.62 23.92 10.57
CA LEU A 376 12.12 25.29 10.51
C LEU A 376 11.47 25.64 11.84
N HIS A 377 11.90 26.75 12.45
CA HIS A 377 11.37 27.23 13.71
C HIS A 377 10.73 28.60 13.47
N LYS A 378 9.43 28.68 13.73
CA LYS A 378 8.65 29.91 13.61
C LYS A 378 7.89 30.20 14.91
N PRO A 379 7.37 31.41 15.11
CA PRO A 379 6.78 31.80 16.40
C PRO A 379 5.64 30.91 16.88
N LYS A 380 4.91 30.24 15.96
CA LYS A 380 3.71 29.45 16.26
C LYS A 380 3.75 28.02 15.75
N ILE A 381 4.70 27.69 14.88
CA ILE A 381 4.83 26.35 14.31
C ILE A 381 6.29 25.99 14.10
N ASP A 382 6.66 24.79 14.47
CA ASP A 382 7.92 24.16 14.11
C ASP A 382 7.66 23.00 13.15
N ILE A 383 8.45 22.89 12.10
CA ILE A 383 8.39 21.81 11.12
C ILE A 383 9.76 21.13 11.04
N ALA A 384 9.80 19.81 11.19
CA ALA A 384 11.02 19.05 10.97
C ALA A 384 10.77 17.97 9.91
N ILE A 385 11.41 18.14 8.76
CA ILE A 385 11.46 17.19 7.65
C ILE A 385 12.80 16.46 7.76
N PRO A 386 12.81 15.18 8.16
CA PRO A 386 14.07 14.46 8.34
C PRO A 386 14.77 14.17 6.99
N PRO A 387 16.06 13.83 7.00
CA PRO A 387 16.75 13.30 5.83
C PRO A 387 16.00 12.10 5.25
N ASN A 388 15.95 11.99 3.92
CA ASN A 388 15.27 10.93 3.16
C ASN A 388 13.74 10.86 3.40
N ALA A 389 13.12 11.92 3.89
CA ALA A 389 11.68 11.99 4.02
C ALA A 389 10.95 12.27 2.70
N VAL A 390 11.65 12.83 1.72
CA VAL A 390 11.14 13.13 0.37
C VAL A 390 11.97 12.43 -0.69
N TYR A 391 11.40 12.21 -1.87
CA TYR A 391 12.05 11.44 -2.93
C TYR A 391 12.94 12.28 -3.85
N GLU A 392 12.72 13.59 -3.87
CA GLU A 392 13.50 14.56 -4.62
C GLU A 392 13.53 15.92 -3.92
N ASN A 393 14.40 16.81 -4.37
CA ASN A 393 14.45 18.16 -3.83
C ASN A 393 13.20 18.93 -4.23
N PHE A 394 12.63 19.72 -3.33
CA PHE A 394 11.46 20.54 -3.61
C PHE A 394 11.51 21.87 -2.83
N TYR A 395 10.72 22.84 -3.28
CA TYR A 395 10.57 24.11 -2.57
C TYR A 395 9.40 24.02 -1.60
N TYR A 396 9.74 23.98 -0.33
CA TYR A 396 8.77 23.96 0.77
C TYR A 396 8.27 25.37 1.07
N SER A 397 6.99 25.52 1.28
CA SER A 397 6.34 26.72 1.78
C SER A 397 5.29 26.36 2.84
N GLU A 398 4.96 27.32 3.70
CA GLU A 398 3.78 27.25 4.54
C GLU A 398 3.04 28.58 4.55
N GLU A 399 1.74 28.49 4.84
CA GLU A 399 0.85 29.63 4.98
C GLU A 399 0.11 29.55 6.32
N GLU A 400 -0.05 30.71 6.97
CA GLU A 400 -0.78 30.84 8.24
C GLU A 400 -2.09 31.58 8.01
N PHE A 401 -3.21 31.04 8.53
CA PHE A 401 -4.53 31.64 8.46
C PHE A 401 -5.15 31.72 9.86
N LYS A 402 -5.88 32.79 10.15
CA LYS A 402 -6.69 32.88 11.38
C LYS A 402 -7.79 31.86 11.37
N SER A 403 -8.09 31.29 12.53
CA SER A 403 -9.06 30.23 12.67
C SER A 403 -9.89 30.34 13.94
N VAL A 404 -10.96 29.52 14.02
CA VAL A 404 -11.79 29.32 15.22
C VAL A 404 -11.24 28.22 16.13
N TYR A 405 -10.23 27.49 15.68
CA TYR A 405 -9.59 26.43 16.44
C TYR A 405 -8.69 26.96 17.56
N LEU A 406 -8.09 26.09 18.33
CA LEU A 406 -7.21 26.48 19.44
C LEU A 406 -5.86 27.04 18.97
N SER A 407 -5.49 26.82 17.73
CA SER A 407 -4.36 27.44 17.04
C SER A 407 -4.82 28.15 15.77
N ASP A 408 -3.94 28.89 15.13
CA ASP A 408 -4.14 29.29 13.74
C ASP A 408 -4.10 28.02 12.85
N LEU A 409 -4.61 28.14 11.61
CA LEU A 409 -4.48 27.13 10.58
C LEU A 409 -3.12 27.26 9.90
N PHE A 410 -2.46 26.15 9.69
CA PHE A 410 -1.20 26.09 8.97
C PHE A 410 -1.32 25.16 7.78
N ARG A 411 -1.24 25.72 6.55
CA ARG A 411 -1.02 24.92 5.36
C ARG A 411 0.46 24.62 5.26
N VAL A 412 0.84 23.36 5.41
CA VAL A 412 2.22 22.88 5.52
C VAL A 412 2.57 22.10 4.27
N GLY A 413 3.51 22.58 3.47
CA GLY A 413 3.98 21.93 2.24
C GLY A 413 2.94 21.86 1.13
N ASP A 414 3.23 21.04 0.12
CA ASP A 414 2.33 20.76 -1.01
C ASP A 414 1.77 19.34 -0.86
N ILE A 415 0.45 19.17 -0.90
CA ILE A 415 -0.23 17.86 -0.79
C ILE A 415 0.19 16.89 -1.90
N TYR A 416 0.73 17.40 -3.00
CA TYR A 416 1.22 16.61 -4.13
C TYR A 416 2.67 16.14 -3.98
N GLU A 417 3.37 16.53 -2.91
CA GLU A 417 4.72 16.03 -2.60
C GLU A 417 4.61 14.84 -1.63
N PRO A 418 4.92 13.63 -2.09
CA PRO A 418 4.78 12.43 -1.25
C PRO A 418 5.90 12.35 -0.20
N LEU A 419 5.56 11.81 0.97
CA LEU A 419 6.50 11.62 2.06
C LEU A 419 6.85 10.13 2.24
N GLN A 420 8.13 9.80 2.22
CA GLN A 420 8.66 8.47 2.58
C GLN A 420 8.66 8.27 4.09
N LEU A 421 9.17 9.25 4.82
CA LEU A 421 9.23 9.26 6.28
C LEU A 421 8.29 10.30 6.86
N PRO A 422 7.80 10.08 8.10
CA PRO A 422 6.95 11.09 8.74
C PRO A 422 7.71 12.38 9.00
N VAL A 423 7.06 13.50 8.76
CA VAL A 423 7.49 14.82 9.21
C VAL A 423 6.91 15.13 10.59
N LEU A 424 7.62 15.92 11.36
CA LEU A 424 7.18 16.41 12.67
C LEU A 424 6.56 17.80 12.52
N ILE A 425 5.36 17.95 13.03
CA ILE A 425 4.66 19.23 13.11
C ILE A 425 4.43 19.56 14.58
N SER A 426 4.90 20.72 15.03
CA SER A 426 4.70 21.19 16.40
C SER A 426 4.00 22.54 16.37
N ILE A 427 2.79 22.62 16.89
CA ILE A 427 1.96 23.82 16.83
C ILE A 427 1.77 24.40 18.23
N LYS A 428 1.85 25.73 18.32
CA LYS A 428 1.58 26.49 19.54
C LYS A 428 0.11 26.93 19.56
N PRO A 429 -0.62 26.66 20.64
CA PRO A 429 -1.98 27.17 20.77
C PRO A 429 -1.99 28.71 20.92
N ASN A 430 -3.06 29.35 20.44
CA ASN A 430 -3.23 30.81 20.53
C ASN A 430 -3.42 31.31 21.96
N LYS A 431 -3.88 30.42 22.85
CA LYS A 431 -4.06 30.66 24.30
C LYS A 431 -3.59 29.43 25.07
N GLU A 432 -3.22 29.64 26.31
CA GLU A 432 -2.90 28.55 27.22
C GLU A 432 -4.12 27.63 27.39
N ILE A 433 -3.91 26.34 27.28
CA ILE A 433 -4.95 25.31 27.44
C ILE A 433 -4.91 24.83 28.88
N ASP A 434 -6.08 24.77 29.52
CA ASP A 434 -6.25 24.28 30.88
C ASP A 434 -5.75 22.83 30.99
N ASP A 435 -4.98 22.52 32.04
CA ASP A 435 -4.39 21.21 32.23
C ASP A 435 -5.45 20.08 32.33
N SER A 436 -6.68 20.39 32.76
CA SER A 436 -7.78 19.42 32.84
C SER A 436 -8.22 18.88 31.47
N ILE A 437 -8.05 19.68 30.41
CA ILE A 437 -8.44 19.30 29.04
C ILE A 437 -7.24 19.13 28.08
N LYS A 438 -6.03 19.39 28.57
CA LYS A 438 -4.80 19.37 27.78
C LYS A 438 -4.57 18.01 27.09
N LEU A 439 -4.92 16.90 27.75
CA LEU A 439 -4.82 15.57 27.17
C LEU A 439 -5.83 15.31 26.05
N LYS A 440 -6.87 16.13 25.95
CA LYS A 440 -7.87 16.08 24.88
C LYS A 440 -7.45 16.82 23.61
N ALA A 441 -6.36 17.56 23.66
CA ALA A 441 -5.86 18.29 22.51
C ALA A 441 -5.24 17.34 21.48
N ILE A 442 -5.57 17.58 20.22
CA ILE A 442 -5.01 16.90 19.06
C ILE A 442 -4.58 17.93 18.02
N ILE A 443 -3.65 17.54 17.17
CA ILE A 443 -3.48 18.18 15.86
C ILE A 443 -4.40 17.46 14.90
N ALA A 444 -5.29 18.20 14.26
CA ALA A 444 -6.16 17.69 13.22
C ALA A 444 -5.64 18.14 11.85
N LYS A 445 -5.63 17.23 10.87
CA LYS A 445 -5.55 17.54 9.44
C LYS A 445 -6.96 17.93 8.98
N ILE A 446 -7.05 18.97 8.17
CA ILE A 446 -8.31 19.55 7.69
C ILE A 446 -8.29 19.48 6.18
N ASP A 447 -9.26 18.81 5.58
CA ASP A 447 -9.39 18.72 4.15
C ASP A 447 -10.10 19.96 3.53
N GLU A 448 -10.32 19.94 2.22
CA GLU A 448 -10.95 21.05 1.49
C GLU A 448 -12.43 21.24 1.86
N ASP A 449 -13.10 20.18 2.32
CA ASP A 449 -14.50 20.20 2.78
C ASP A 449 -14.61 20.61 4.26
N GLY A 450 -13.49 20.80 4.95
CA GLY A 450 -13.41 21.16 6.36
C GLY A 450 -13.56 19.96 7.31
N ILE A 451 -13.45 18.73 6.79
CA ILE A 451 -13.49 17.51 7.60
C ILE A 451 -12.17 17.37 8.36
N LEU A 452 -12.30 17.10 9.66
CA LEU A 452 -11.17 16.96 10.57
C LEU A 452 -10.77 15.47 10.69
N THR A 453 -9.48 15.21 10.57
CA THR A 453 -8.89 13.89 10.84
C THR A 453 -7.77 14.06 11.87
N SER A 454 -7.82 13.33 12.97
CA SER A 454 -6.79 13.36 13.99
C SER A 454 -5.46 12.78 13.47
N ILE A 455 -4.37 13.50 13.67
CA ILE A 455 -3.02 12.94 13.56
C ILE A 455 -2.37 12.74 14.94
N GLY A 456 -3.19 12.81 16.01
CA GLY A 456 -2.77 12.67 17.38
C GLY A 456 -2.12 13.94 17.94
N GLY A 457 -1.22 13.77 18.88
CA GLY A 457 -0.44 14.86 19.45
C GLY A 457 0.05 14.52 20.83
N LEU A 458 1.29 14.91 21.11
CA LEU A 458 1.92 14.84 22.41
C LEU A 458 2.49 16.21 22.76
N TRP A 459 2.27 16.66 23.99
CA TRP A 459 2.82 17.92 24.46
C TRP A 459 4.34 17.83 24.66
N ASN A 460 5.04 18.78 24.09
CA ASN A 460 6.44 19.05 24.32
C ASN A 460 6.55 20.52 24.77
N ASP A 461 6.67 20.76 26.06
CA ASP A 461 6.54 22.06 26.71
C ASP A 461 5.23 22.77 26.28
N LYS A 462 5.32 23.84 25.53
CA LYS A 462 4.17 24.65 25.09
C LYS A 462 3.67 24.32 23.67
N LEU A 463 4.28 23.35 23.02
CA LEU A 463 3.95 22.93 21.67
C LEU A 463 3.24 21.57 21.69
N LEU A 464 2.15 21.43 20.96
CA LEU A 464 1.58 20.13 20.65
C LEU A 464 2.26 19.60 19.40
N THR A 465 2.84 18.41 19.47
CA THR A 465 3.67 17.81 18.42
C THR A 465 3.06 16.51 17.92
N ALA A 466 2.95 16.35 16.61
CA ALA A 466 2.50 15.12 15.96
C ALA A 466 3.38 14.77 14.76
N LYS A 467 3.27 13.50 14.33
CA LYS A 467 3.91 12.98 13.12
C LYS A 467 2.88 12.78 12.04
N THR A 468 3.19 13.21 10.82
CA THR A 468 2.36 12.93 9.64
C THR A 468 3.20 12.45 8.48
N LYS A 469 2.63 11.58 7.65
CA LYS A 469 3.21 11.14 6.36
C LYS A 469 2.58 11.84 5.17
N GLU A 470 1.89 12.94 5.39
CA GLU A 470 1.24 13.74 4.35
C GLU A 470 1.38 15.21 4.70
N PHE A 471 1.58 16.05 3.68
CA PHE A 471 1.41 17.48 3.79
C PHE A 471 -0.07 17.86 3.78
N GLY A 472 -0.41 19.08 4.20
CA GLY A 472 -1.81 19.51 4.27
C GLY A 472 -2.04 20.67 5.19
N THR A 473 -3.29 20.90 5.57
CA THR A 473 -3.69 21.95 6.50
C THR A 473 -3.93 21.39 7.90
N PHE A 474 -3.33 22.02 8.92
CA PHE A 474 -3.33 21.52 10.29
C PHE A 474 -3.71 22.61 11.29
N ALA A 475 -4.41 22.19 12.36
CA ALA A 475 -4.69 23.04 13.52
C ALA A 475 -4.79 22.21 14.80
N ILE A 476 -4.67 22.88 15.96
CA ILE A 476 -5.00 22.26 17.24
C ILE A 476 -6.50 22.37 17.49
N THR A 477 -7.13 21.24 17.81
CA THR A 477 -8.51 21.17 18.31
C THR A 477 -8.59 20.27 19.54
N LEU A 478 -9.80 20.13 20.12
CA LEU A 478 -10.05 19.22 21.23
C LEU A 478 -10.95 18.08 20.76
N ASP A 479 -10.61 16.90 21.20
CA ASP A 479 -11.49 15.75 21.15
C ASP A 479 -12.00 15.45 22.56
N THR A 480 -13.21 15.86 22.83
CA THR A 480 -13.88 15.71 24.14
C THR A 480 -15.15 14.87 24.05
N VAL A 481 -15.49 14.40 22.86
CA VAL A 481 -16.71 13.62 22.61
C VAL A 481 -16.38 12.15 22.73
N PRO A 482 -17.05 11.39 23.63
CA PRO A 482 -16.83 9.95 23.69
C PRO A 482 -17.35 9.23 22.43
N PRO A 483 -16.81 8.05 22.11
CA PRO A 483 -17.31 7.23 21.02
C PRO A 483 -18.82 7.00 21.09
N THR A 484 -19.45 6.84 19.94
CA THR A 484 -20.81 6.35 19.82
C THR A 484 -20.84 4.83 19.89
N ILE A 485 -21.84 4.28 20.58
CA ILE A 485 -22.10 2.83 20.65
C ILE A 485 -23.58 2.64 20.31
N GLU A 486 -23.85 1.95 19.22
CA GLU A 486 -25.20 1.77 18.71
C GLU A 486 -25.50 0.30 18.46
N LYS A 487 -26.71 -0.10 18.87
CA LYS A 487 -27.24 -1.41 18.50
C LYS A 487 -27.39 -1.49 16.98
N TYR A 488 -26.68 -2.40 16.33
CA TYR A 488 -26.88 -2.71 14.93
C TYR A 488 -27.82 -3.92 14.79
N TYR A 489 -27.41 -5.04 15.37
CA TYR A 489 -28.25 -6.23 15.47
C TYR A 489 -28.05 -6.89 16.84
N VAL A 490 -29.13 -7.02 17.58
CA VAL A 490 -29.18 -7.75 18.84
C VAL A 490 -30.46 -8.57 18.82
N PRO A 491 -30.39 -9.90 18.92
CA PRO A 491 -31.54 -10.79 18.80
C PRO A 491 -32.66 -10.39 19.77
N ALA A 492 -33.88 -10.31 19.24
CA ALA A 492 -35.07 -10.11 20.05
C ALA A 492 -35.64 -11.47 20.53
N ASP A 493 -35.44 -12.50 19.73
CA ASP A 493 -35.84 -13.90 20.03
C ASP A 493 -34.93 -14.88 19.25
N MET A 494 -35.07 -16.19 19.54
CA MET A 494 -34.28 -17.26 18.93
C MET A 494 -34.55 -17.49 17.42
N ASN A 495 -35.57 -16.89 16.85
CA ASN A 495 -35.98 -17.10 15.46
C ASN A 495 -35.36 -16.08 14.50
N THR A 496 -34.38 -15.31 14.91
CA THR A 496 -33.78 -14.27 14.10
C THR A 496 -32.77 -14.83 13.07
N MET A 497 -32.80 -14.26 11.89
CA MET A 497 -32.12 -14.72 10.66
C MET A 497 -30.58 -14.72 10.74
N TYR A 498 -29.97 -14.19 11.79
CA TYR A 498 -28.51 -14.06 11.93
C TYR A 498 -27.89 -15.02 12.98
N GLY A 499 -28.57 -16.12 13.28
CA GLY A 499 -28.00 -17.35 13.82
C GLY A 499 -27.06 -17.23 15.01
N GLY A 500 -27.39 -16.41 16.02
CA GLY A 500 -26.62 -16.41 17.27
C GLY A 500 -25.42 -15.45 17.29
N PHE A 501 -25.52 -14.32 16.60
CA PHE A 501 -24.56 -13.21 16.68
C PHE A 501 -25.20 -11.93 17.24
N VAL A 502 -24.42 -11.21 18.02
CA VAL A 502 -24.72 -9.84 18.45
C VAL A 502 -23.77 -8.90 17.71
N GLN A 503 -24.32 -7.89 17.04
CA GLN A 503 -23.55 -6.89 16.28
C GLN A 503 -23.84 -5.49 16.82
N ILE A 504 -22.77 -4.77 17.16
CA ILE A 504 -22.83 -3.44 17.73
C ILE A 504 -21.89 -2.53 16.96
N ARG A 505 -22.38 -1.37 16.53
CA ARG A 505 -21.54 -0.35 15.90
C ARG A 505 -20.84 0.46 16.98
N ILE A 506 -19.53 0.63 16.82
CA ILE A 506 -18.71 1.52 17.64
C ILE A 506 -17.93 2.47 16.72
N GLN A 507 -18.02 3.76 16.98
CA GLN A 507 -17.40 4.76 16.10
C GLN A 507 -17.04 6.01 16.90
N ASP A 508 -15.93 6.65 16.53
CA ASP A 508 -15.57 7.99 16.99
C ASP A 508 -15.52 8.95 15.79
N GLU A 509 -15.90 10.21 16.02
CA GLU A 509 -16.02 11.20 14.94
C GLU A 509 -14.68 11.86 14.60
N LEU A 510 -13.72 11.88 15.54
CA LEU A 510 -12.49 12.66 15.37
C LEU A 510 -11.22 11.85 15.57
N SER A 511 -11.14 11.07 16.64
CA SER A 511 -10.04 10.15 16.88
C SER A 511 -10.49 8.70 16.67
N ASN A 512 -9.54 7.76 16.66
CA ASN A 512 -9.91 6.35 16.50
C ASN A 512 -10.33 5.74 17.82
N ILE A 513 -11.03 4.58 17.75
CA ILE A 513 -11.23 3.71 18.92
C ILE A 513 -9.87 3.14 19.33
N SER A 514 -9.42 3.48 20.52
CA SER A 514 -8.15 2.97 21.07
C SER A 514 -8.35 1.66 21.82
N ASN A 515 -9.53 1.47 22.43
CA ASN A 515 -9.85 0.27 23.18
C ASN A 515 -11.36 0.05 23.25
N TYR A 516 -11.78 -1.20 23.31
CA TYR A 516 -13.13 -1.59 23.60
C TYR A 516 -13.17 -2.89 24.42
N SER A 517 -14.26 -3.11 25.13
CA SER A 517 -14.50 -4.33 25.90
C SER A 517 -15.99 -4.64 25.94
N GLY A 518 -16.33 -5.91 25.76
CA GLY A 518 -17.69 -6.40 25.87
C GLY A 518 -17.85 -7.40 27.03
N ARG A 519 -18.98 -7.34 27.72
CA ARG A 519 -19.36 -8.30 28.76
C ARG A 519 -20.77 -8.78 28.49
N ILE A 520 -20.99 -10.08 28.74
CA ILE A 520 -22.33 -10.67 28.75
C ILE A 520 -22.53 -11.32 30.14
N ASP A 521 -23.64 -11.01 30.80
CA ASP A 521 -23.95 -11.42 32.18
C ASP A 521 -22.81 -11.15 33.16
N GLY A 522 -22.17 -9.97 33.01
CA GLY A 522 -21.05 -9.53 33.84
C GLY A 522 -19.70 -10.18 33.56
N LYS A 523 -19.63 -11.20 32.68
CA LYS A 523 -18.40 -11.87 32.31
C LYS A 523 -17.87 -11.30 31.02
N TRP A 524 -16.52 -11.16 30.91
CA TRP A 524 -15.89 -10.77 29.65
C TRP A 524 -16.28 -11.76 28.55
N HIS A 525 -16.65 -11.24 27.38
CA HIS A 525 -17.01 -12.01 26.22
C HIS A 525 -16.22 -11.50 25.01
N LEU A 526 -15.80 -12.39 24.11
CA LEU A 526 -15.08 -12.02 22.92
C LEU A 526 -16.00 -11.31 21.92
N PHE A 527 -15.65 -10.09 21.58
CA PHE A 527 -16.20 -9.35 20.45
C PHE A 527 -15.10 -9.21 19.40
N GLU A 528 -15.29 -9.75 18.22
CA GLU A 528 -14.41 -9.55 17.07
C GLU A 528 -14.63 -8.18 16.46
N TYR A 529 -13.59 -7.43 16.14
CA TYR A 529 -13.71 -6.08 15.58
C TYR A 529 -13.54 -6.09 14.06
N ASP A 530 -14.62 -5.81 13.36
CA ASP A 530 -14.63 -5.48 11.93
C ASP A 530 -14.51 -3.95 11.78
N LYS A 531 -13.29 -3.47 11.73
CA LYS A 531 -12.98 -2.03 11.73
C LYS A 531 -13.47 -1.33 10.48
N LYS A 532 -13.40 -1.96 9.30
CA LYS A 532 -13.87 -1.37 8.03
C LYS A 532 -15.36 -1.03 8.05
N ASN A 533 -16.16 -1.75 8.85
CA ASN A 533 -17.59 -1.52 9.05
C ASN A 533 -17.93 -0.85 10.39
N ASN A 534 -16.91 -0.52 11.19
CA ASN A 534 -17.07 0.02 12.55
C ASN A 534 -17.92 -0.90 13.46
N MET A 535 -17.79 -2.23 13.31
CA MET A 535 -18.64 -3.22 13.96
C MET A 535 -17.85 -4.10 14.92
N ILE A 536 -18.39 -4.34 16.11
CA ILE A 536 -17.96 -5.43 16.98
C ILE A 536 -19.01 -6.53 17.00
N ILE A 537 -18.55 -7.79 16.90
CA ILE A 537 -19.40 -8.96 16.68
C ILE A 537 -19.10 -10.01 17.74
N ALA A 538 -20.11 -10.44 18.47
CA ALA A 538 -20.01 -11.52 19.45
C ALA A 538 -20.81 -12.74 19.01
N ASP A 539 -20.19 -13.92 19.06
CA ASP A 539 -20.84 -15.21 18.91
C ASP A 539 -21.47 -15.64 20.25
N VAL A 540 -22.79 -15.76 20.28
CA VAL A 540 -23.57 -16.15 21.47
C VAL A 540 -24.18 -17.55 21.36
N GLN A 541 -23.84 -18.33 20.32
CA GLN A 541 -24.43 -19.67 20.08
C GLN A 541 -24.19 -20.68 21.21
N SER A 542 -23.17 -20.49 22.02
CA SER A 542 -22.86 -21.35 23.17
C SER A 542 -23.51 -20.90 24.47
N MET A 543 -24.37 -19.87 24.46
CA MET A 543 -25.04 -19.38 25.65
C MET A 543 -26.31 -20.15 25.98
N ASP A 544 -26.79 -20.00 27.18
CA ASP A 544 -28.04 -20.62 27.62
C ASP A 544 -29.22 -20.03 26.84
N VAL A 545 -30.05 -20.90 26.28
CA VAL A 545 -31.23 -20.50 25.50
C VAL A 545 -32.46 -20.26 26.38
N ASN A 546 -33.42 -19.52 25.84
CA ASN A 546 -34.68 -19.12 26.54
C ASN A 546 -34.46 -18.25 27.77
N LEU A 547 -33.39 -17.47 27.78
CA LEU A 547 -33.04 -16.54 28.84
C LEU A 547 -32.83 -15.13 28.32
N THR A 548 -33.03 -14.15 29.20
CA THR A 548 -32.64 -12.76 28.93
C THR A 548 -31.23 -12.53 29.46
N HIS A 549 -30.32 -12.18 28.58
CA HIS A 549 -28.92 -11.88 28.86
C HIS A 549 -28.71 -10.38 28.95
N GLN A 550 -27.81 -9.97 29.83
CA GLN A 550 -27.36 -8.58 29.93
C GLN A 550 -26.08 -8.39 29.11
N ILE A 551 -26.02 -7.33 28.30
CA ILE A 551 -24.84 -6.97 27.54
C ILE A 551 -24.37 -5.58 27.98
N GLU A 552 -23.05 -5.45 28.17
CA GLU A 552 -22.38 -4.19 28.45
C GLU A 552 -21.18 -4.05 27.48
N VAL A 553 -21.11 -2.94 26.79
CA VAL A 553 -19.98 -2.58 25.92
C VAL A 553 -19.40 -1.25 26.39
N THR A 554 -18.09 -1.22 26.53
CA THR A 554 -17.30 -0.02 26.79
C THR A 554 -16.42 0.26 25.59
N ALA A 555 -16.42 1.50 25.08
CA ALA A 555 -15.50 1.96 24.05
C ALA A 555 -14.78 3.24 24.50
N THR A 556 -13.50 3.32 24.20
CA THR A 556 -12.63 4.45 24.55
C THR A 556 -11.85 4.88 23.30
N ASP A 557 -11.81 6.18 23.04
CA ASP A 557 -11.04 6.77 21.95
C ASP A 557 -9.55 6.98 22.29
N GLU A 558 -8.78 7.51 21.35
CA GLU A 558 -7.37 7.82 21.56
C GLU A 558 -7.10 8.97 22.56
N ARG A 559 -8.11 9.76 22.88
CA ARG A 559 -8.01 10.85 23.87
C ARG A 559 -8.57 10.46 25.24
N GLY A 560 -8.96 9.19 25.41
CA GLY A 560 -9.47 8.64 26.67
C GLY A 560 -10.88 9.11 27.02
N ASN A 561 -11.68 9.54 26.03
CA ASN A 561 -13.11 9.70 26.22
C ASN A 561 -13.76 8.32 26.17
N THR A 562 -14.60 8.01 27.16
CA THR A 562 -15.16 6.67 27.33
C THR A 562 -16.67 6.72 27.38
N ARG A 563 -17.28 5.78 26.65
CA ARG A 563 -18.72 5.50 26.72
C ARG A 563 -18.96 4.07 27.19
N VAL A 564 -19.95 3.92 28.07
CA VAL A 564 -20.49 2.61 28.45
C VAL A 564 -21.91 2.52 27.93
N TRP A 565 -22.22 1.44 27.25
CA TRP A 565 -23.54 1.14 26.72
C TRP A 565 -24.04 -0.19 27.31
N LYS A 566 -25.31 -0.24 27.71
CA LYS A 566 -25.95 -1.43 28.31
C LYS A 566 -27.25 -1.73 27.60
N SER A 567 -27.53 -2.99 27.41
CA SER A 567 -28.77 -3.48 26.85
C SER A 567 -29.05 -4.90 27.33
N THR A 568 -30.15 -5.46 26.85
CA THR A 568 -30.49 -6.86 27.05
C THR A 568 -30.85 -7.50 25.71
N PHE A 569 -30.67 -8.80 25.63
CA PHE A 569 -31.17 -9.60 24.53
C PHE A 569 -31.73 -10.93 25.05
N TYR A 570 -32.65 -11.48 24.32
CA TYR A 570 -33.25 -12.78 24.61
C TYR A 570 -32.68 -13.80 23.61
N TYR A 571 -32.14 -14.91 24.11
CA TYR A 571 -31.54 -15.95 23.29
C TYR A 571 -32.06 -17.35 23.66
#